data_e08b4abf1209979187418fde6774fb10
#
_entry.id   e08b4abf1209979187418fde6774fb10
#
_cell.length_a   1.000
_cell.length_b   1.000
_cell.length_c   1.000
_cell.angle_alpha   90.00
_cell.angle_beta   90.00
_cell.angle_gamma   90.00
#
_symmetry.space_group_name_H-M   'P 1'
#
loop_
_entity.id
_entity.type
_entity.pdbx_description
1 polymer ?
#
loop_
_entity_poly.entity_id
_entity_poly.type
_entity_poly.pdbx_seq_one_letter_code
_entity_poly.pdbx_strand_id
1 'polypeptide(L)'
;PIGVGKTSLAKAIADKYQFQLLKEIVDENPFLNKFYDDIAEWSFQTEMFFLCNRYKQLSDIEKKYLSKENPVVADYHIFKNLIFAKRTLSEVEYEKYESIYQILTKDMPVPNMVIYIDASIDVLLSRIDMRGRDFEKKISPDYLEQLSADYRMFIDDFEQKHPEVPVLRISGNEIDFVQNGKDLQIILEKVDATLHKRSY
;
A
#
# COMPACT_ATOMS: atom_id res chain seq x y z
N PRO A 1 1.69 3.72 5.23
CA PRO A 1 2.61 2.93 6.08
C PRO A 1 1.96 1.66 6.65
N ILE A 2 2.73 0.88 7.44
CA ILE A 2 2.22 -0.28 8.18
C ILE A 2 1.33 0.23 9.31
N GLY A 3 0.22 -0.48 9.63
CA GLY A 3 -0.65 -0.12 10.75
C GLY A 3 -1.72 0.95 10.48
N VAL A 4 -1.72 1.64 9.35
CA VAL A 4 -2.69 2.75 9.09
C VAL A 4 -4.14 2.33 8.81
N GLY A 5 -4.44 1.03 8.66
CA GLY A 5 -5.81 0.55 8.41
C GLY A 5 -6.19 0.40 6.93
N LYS A 6 -5.23 0.31 6.00
CA LYS A 6 -5.47 0.17 4.54
C LYS A 6 -6.52 -0.89 4.19
N THR A 7 -6.36 -2.09 4.72
CA THR A 7 -7.27 -3.22 4.42
C THR A 7 -8.70 -2.96 4.91
N SER A 8 -8.85 -2.33 6.08
CA SER A 8 -10.16 -1.97 6.61
C SER A 8 -10.87 -0.94 5.73
N LEU A 9 -10.14 0.11 5.28
CA LEU A 9 -10.70 1.11 4.39
C LEU A 9 -11.01 0.53 3.01
N ALA A 10 -10.10 -0.26 2.42
CA ALA A 10 -10.34 -0.89 1.13
C ALA A 10 -11.57 -1.80 1.16
N LYS A 11 -11.76 -2.56 2.26
CA LYS A 11 -12.97 -3.37 2.46
C LYS A 11 -14.23 -2.50 2.54
N ALA A 12 -14.22 -1.43 3.30
CA ALA A 12 -15.38 -0.53 3.44
C ALA A 12 -15.77 0.12 2.09
N ILE A 13 -14.78 0.50 1.27
CA ILE A 13 -14.99 1.00 -0.08
C ILE A 13 -15.57 -0.09 -0.99
N ALA A 14 -14.99 -1.31 -0.96
CA ALA A 14 -15.49 -2.44 -1.73
C ALA A 14 -16.94 -2.76 -1.41
N ASP A 15 -17.29 -2.79 -0.12
CA ASP A 15 -18.64 -3.09 0.35
C ASP A 15 -19.64 -1.98 -0.08
N LYS A 16 -19.27 -0.71 0.05
CA LYS A 16 -20.13 0.43 -0.33
C LYS A 16 -20.43 0.48 -1.83
N TYR A 17 -19.40 0.33 -2.65
CA TYR A 17 -19.53 0.50 -4.11
C TYR A 17 -19.68 -0.81 -4.87
N GLN A 18 -19.71 -1.94 -4.18
CA GLN A 18 -19.74 -3.29 -4.77
C GLN A 18 -18.55 -3.53 -5.71
N PHE A 19 -17.38 -2.99 -5.35
CA PHE A 19 -16.13 -3.19 -6.08
C PHE A 19 -15.48 -4.51 -5.70
N GLN A 20 -14.72 -5.09 -6.63
CA GLN A 20 -13.87 -6.22 -6.31
C GLN A 20 -12.73 -5.79 -5.36
N LEU A 21 -12.59 -6.47 -4.23
CA LEU A 21 -11.50 -6.22 -3.28
C LEU A 21 -10.26 -7.04 -3.63
N LEU A 22 -9.13 -6.36 -3.81
CA LEU A 22 -7.81 -6.97 -3.90
C LEU A 22 -7.05 -6.76 -2.59
N LYS A 23 -6.78 -7.85 -1.88
CA LYS A 23 -6.00 -7.83 -0.64
C LYS A 23 -4.55 -8.25 -0.88
N GLU A 24 -3.64 -7.57 -0.19
CA GLU A 24 -2.24 -7.95 -0.16
C GLU A 24 -2.06 -9.32 0.52
N ILE A 25 -1.31 -10.21 -0.14
CA ILE A 25 -0.89 -11.49 0.43
C ILE A 25 0.44 -11.26 1.13
N VAL A 26 0.40 -11.18 2.46
CA VAL A 26 1.58 -10.93 3.30
C VAL A 26 2.05 -12.20 3.99
N ASP A 27 1.12 -12.98 4.52
CA ASP A 27 1.41 -14.12 5.40
C ASP A 27 2.03 -15.32 4.65
N GLU A 28 1.97 -15.33 3.31
CA GLU A 28 2.57 -16.37 2.48
C GLU A 28 4.07 -16.15 2.20
N ASN A 29 4.63 -14.99 2.60
CA ASN A 29 6.05 -14.71 2.38
C ASN A 29 6.92 -15.52 3.37
N PRO A 30 7.67 -16.53 2.89
CA PRO A 30 8.45 -17.42 3.77
C PRO A 30 9.66 -16.73 4.39
N PHE A 31 10.04 -15.56 3.88
CA PHE A 31 11.22 -14.81 4.33
C PHE A 31 10.87 -13.75 5.38
N LEU A 32 9.58 -13.40 5.55
CA LEU A 32 9.17 -12.23 6.32
C LEU A 32 9.55 -12.30 7.80
N ASN A 33 9.48 -13.48 8.42
CA ASN A 33 9.93 -13.66 9.80
C ASN A 33 11.44 -13.44 9.95
N LYS A 34 12.23 -13.93 9.00
CA LYS A 34 13.69 -13.78 8.97
C LYS A 34 14.11 -12.36 8.62
N PHE A 35 13.35 -11.69 7.77
CA PHE A 35 13.56 -10.31 7.38
C PHE A 35 13.61 -9.36 8.59
N TYR A 36 12.68 -9.48 9.53
CA TYR A 36 12.69 -8.64 10.72
C TYR A 36 13.76 -9.03 11.75
N ASP A 37 14.36 -10.24 11.63
CA ASP A 37 15.50 -10.64 12.45
C ASP A 37 16.83 -10.13 11.88
N ASP A 38 16.97 -10.14 10.53
CA ASP A 38 18.15 -9.63 9.83
C ASP A 38 17.74 -9.05 8.48
N ILE A 39 17.50 -7.73 8.47
CA ILE A 39 17.04 -7.01 7.29
C ILE A 39 18.08 -7.08 6.17
N ALA A 40 19.36 -6.92 6.49
CA ALA A 40 20.43 -6.90 5.47
C ALA A 40 20.55 -8.23 4.73
N GLU A 41 20.42 -9.34 5.42
CA GLU A 41 20.54 -10.68 4.83
C GLU A 41 19.30 -11.08 4.01
N TRP A 42 18.08 -10.70 4.47
CA TRP A 42 16.85 -11.26 3.91
C TRP A 42 16.01 -10.29 3.07
N SER A 43 16.44 -9.03 2.93
CA SER A 43 15.64 -8.03 2.22
C SER A 43 15.46 -8.34 0.74
N PHE A 44 16.51 -8.75 0.02
CA PHE A 44 16.39 -9.00 -1.41
C PHE A 44 15.39 -10.11 -1.73
N GLN A 45 15.46 -11.25 -1.03
CA GLN A 45 14.53 -12.37 -1.20
C GLN A 45 13.11 -11.98 -0.84
N THR A 46 12.95 -11.21 0.26
CA THR A 46 11.66 -10.72 0.74
C THR A 46 11.00 -9.80 -0.26
N GLU A 47 11.75 -8.82 -0.77
CA GLU A 47 11.22 -7.83 -1.73
C GLU A 47 10.95 -8.46 -3.10
N MET A 48 11.80 -9.37 -3.58
CA MET A 48 11.56 -10.10 -4.82
C MET A 48 10.31 -10.98 -4.73
N PHE A 49 10.09 -11.65 -3.61
CA PHE A 49 8.88 -12.44 -3.39
C PHE A 49 7.62 -11.55 -3.46
N PHE A 50 7.64 -10.41 -2.77
CA PHE A 50 6.52 -9.47 -2.83
C PHE A 50 6.30 -8.91 -4.23
N LEU A 51 7.35 -8.58 -4.96
CA LEU A 51 7.24 -8.06 -6.32
C LEU A 51 6.58 -9.10 -7.25
N CYS A 52 7.05 -10.34 -7.24
CA CYS A 52 6.51 -11.41 -8.06
C CYS A 52 5.03 -11.70 -7.75
N ASN A 53 4.67 -11.76 -6.46
CA ASN A 53 3.29 -12.02 -6.06
C ASN A 53 2.35 -10.86 -6.41
N ARG A 54 2.75 -9.62 -6.16
CA ARG A 54 1.94 -8.44 -6.51
C ARG A 54 1.76 -8.31 -8.02
N TYR A 55 2.82 -8.55 -8.80
CA TYR A 55 2.72 -8.62 -10.25
C TYR A 55 1.69 -9.65 -10.69
N LYS A 56 1.77 -10.88 -10.15
CA LYS A 56 0.83 -11.95 -10.48
C LYS A 56 -0.60 -11.58 -10.09
N GLN A 57 -0.82 -11.06 -8.89
CA GLN A 57 -2.14 -10.62 -8.43
C GLN A 57 -2.74 -9.53 -9.35
N LEU A 58 -1.95 -8.52 -9.71
CA LEU A 58 -2.42 -7.43 -10.59
C LEU A 58 -2.72 -7.93 -12.00
N SER A 59 -1.88 -8.81 -12.56
CA SER A 59 -2.14 -9.43 -13.87
C SER A 59 -3.42 -10.28 -13.87
N ASP A 60 -3.69 -11.00 -12.78
CA ASP A 60 -4.92 -11.78 -12.64
C ASP A 60 -6.16 -10.89 -12.51
N ILE A 61 -6.06 -9.80 -11.74
CA ILE A 61 -7.13 -8.82 -11.55
C ILE A 61 -7.43 -8.11 -12.88
N GLU A 62 -6.41 -7.71 -13.62
CA GLU A 62 -6.59 -7.11 -14.94
C GLU A 62 -7.40 -8.02 -15.86
N LYS A 63 -6.97 -9.27 -16.02
CA LYS A 63 -7.63 -10.25 -16.90
C LYS A 63 -9.06 -10.61 -16.45
N LYS A 64 -9.29 -10.71 -15.14
CA LYS A 64 -10.57 -11.19 -14.60
C LYS A 64 -11.61 -10.08 -14.46
N TYR A 65 -11.20 -8.87 -14.14
CA TYR A 65 -12.08 -7.77 -13.75
C TYR A 65 -11.89 -6.52 -14.60
N LEU A 66 -10.70 -5.91 -14.63
CA LEU A 66 -10.48 -4.60 -15.27
C LEU A 66 -10.73 -4.65 -16.79
N SER A 67 -10.33 -5.71 -17.47
CA SER A 67 -10.61 -5.91 -18.89
C SER A 67 -12.11 -6.02 -19.22
N LYS A 68 -12.96 -6.20 -18.22
CA LYS A 68 -14.43 -6.27 -18.29
C LYS A 68 -15.10 -5.04 -17.68
N GLU A 69 -14.32 -3.98 -17.44
CA GLU A 69 -14.78 -2.73 -16.82
C GLU A 69 -15.34 -2.92 -15.40
N ASN A 70 -15.01 -4.04 -14.73
CA ASN A 70 -15.40 -4.24 -13.35
C ASN A 70 -14.43 -3.51 -12.42
N PRO A 71 -14.90 -2.57 -11.60
CA PRO A 71 -14.04 -1.78 -10.75
C PRO A 71 -13.43 -2.59 -9.61
N VAL A 72 -12.19 -2.23 -9.27
CA VAL A 72 -11.38 -2.89 -8.25
C VAL A 72 -10.87 -1.86 -7.23
N VAL A 73 -10.91 -2.21 -5.96
CA VAL A 73 -10.19 -1.50 -4.91
C VAL A 73 -9.12 -2.41 -4.31
N ALA A 74 -7.90 -1.91 -4.20
CA ALA A 74 -6.77 -2.65 -3.62
C ALA A 74 -6.30 -2.00 -2.32
N ASP A 75 -5.87 -2.80 -1.35
CA ASP A 75 -5.27 -2.29 -0.11
C ASP A 75 -3.77 -2.02 -0.23
N TYR A 76 -3.23 -2.14 -1.44
CA TYR A 76 -1.87 -1.76 -1.80
C TYR A 76 -1.78 -1.27 -3.25
N HIS A 77 -0.71 -0.56 -3.57
CA HIS A 77 -0.27 -0.34 -4.95
C HIS A 77 1.14 -0.91 -5.14
N ILE A 78 1.48 -1.36 -6.36
CA ILE A 78 2.76 -2.02 -6.64
C ILE A 78 3.96 -1.10 -6.43
N PHE A 79 3.81 0.22 -6.51
CA PHE A 79 4.88 1.18 -6.21
C PHE A 79 5.41 1.06 -4.77
N LYS A 80 4.62 0.52 -3.84
CA LYS A 80 5.05 0.19 -2.48
C LYS A 80 6.35 -0.62 -2.48
N ASN A 81 6.55 -1.48 -3.48
CA ASN A 81 7.76 -2.26 -3.65
C ASN A 81 9.02 -1.39 -3.73
N LEU A 82 8.97 -0.27 -4.47
CA LEU A 82 10.10 0.65 -4.59
C LEU A 82 10.44 1.33 -3.26
N ILE A 83 9.42 1.69 -2.46
CA ILE A 83 9.61 2.32 -1.15
C ILE A 83 10.38 1.39 -0.21
N PHE A 84 9.92 0.14 -0.09
CA PHE A 84 10.56 -0.85 0.77
C PHE A 84 11.95 -1.26 0.26
N ALA A 85 12.08 -1.57 -1.02
CA ALA A 85 13.34 -1.96 -1.63
C ALA A 85 14.41 -0.87 -1.46
N LYS A 86 14.06 0.41 -1.67
CA LYS A 86 14.99 1.53 -1.48
C LYS A 86 15.45 1.68 -0.03
N ARG A 87 14.60 1.30 0.94
CA ARG A 87 14.91 1.35 2.37
C ARG A 87 15.83 0.20 2.81
N THR A 88 15.69 -0.97 2.21
CA THR A 88 16.22 -2.20 2.78
C THR A 88 17.33 -2.84 1.96
N LEU A 89 17.42 -2.57 0.66
CA LEU A 89 18.43 -3.13 -0.23
C LEU A 89 19.70 -2.27 -0.25
N SER A 90 20.84 -2.91 -0.50
CA SER A 90 22.05 -2.21 -0.90
C SER A 90 21.86 -1.50 -2.25
N GLU A 91 22.68 -0.50 -2.56
CA GLU A 91 22.57 0.25 -3.82
C GLU A 91 22.63 -0.68 -5.04
N VAL A 92 23.57 -1.64 -5.06
CA VAL A 92 23.73 -2.61 -6.15
C VAL A 92 22.50 -3.53 -6.30
N GLU A 93 21.90 -3.94 -5.20
CA GLU A 93 20.68 -4.78 -5.21
C GLU A 93 19.48 -3.97 -5.65
N TYR A 94 19.36 -2.72 -5.18
CA TYR A 94 18.28 -1.83 -5.55
C TYR A 94 18.26 -1.55 -7.05
N GLU A 95 19.41 -1.26 -7.68
CA GLU A 95 19.48 -1.06 -9.13
C GLU A 95 18.97 -2.27 -9.93
N LYS A 96 19.33 -3.49 -9.50
CA LYS A 96 18.82 -4.72 -10.11
C LYS A 96 17.32 -4.88 -9.90
N TYR A 97 16.89 -4.65 -8.68
CA TYR A 97 15.48 -4.74 -8.30
C TYR A 97 14.61 -3.74 -9.08
N GLU A 98 15.04 -2.49 -9.16
CA GLU A 98 14.34 -1.44 -9.89
C GLU A 98 14.24 -1.77 -11.39
N SER A 99 15.31 -2.32 -11.99
CA SER A 99 15.30 -2.78 -13.39
C SER A 99 14.25 -3.87 -13.62
N ILE A 100 14.17 -4.86 -12.72
CA ILE A 100 13.15 -5.92 -12.78
C ILE A 100 11.74 -5.33 -12.56
N TYR A 101 11.59 -4.42 -11.59
CA TYR A 101 10.33 -3.72 -11.33
C TYR A 101 9.83 -3.01 -12.58
N GLN A 102 10.67 -2.23 -13.26
CA GLN A 102 10.31 -1.50 -14.48
C GLN A 102 9.85 -2.44 -15.60
N ILE A 103 10.54 -3.57 -15.78
CA ILE A 103 10.16 -4.58 -16.79
C ILE A 103 8.77 -5.16 -16.47
N LEU A 104 8.53 -5.53 -15.22
CA LEU A 104 7.28 -6.19 -14.82
C LEU A 104 6.08 -5.24 -14.81
N THR A 105 6.31 -3.94 -14.55
CA THR A 105 5.21 -2.98 -14.36
C THR A 105 4.91 -2.13 -15.59
N LYS A 106 5.70 -2.25 -16.68
CA LYS A 106 5.60 -1.42 -17.87
C LYS A 106 4.18 -1.31 -18.45
N ASP A 107 3.43 -2.42 -18.46
CA ASP A 107 2.11 -2.50 -19.05
C ASP A 107 1.00 -2.73 -17.99
N MET A 108 1.32 -2.42 -16.70
CA MET A 108 0.37 -2.57 -15.62
C MET A 108 -0.67 -1.43 -15.60
N PRO A 109 -1.92 -1.72 -15.20
CA PRO A 109 -2.94 -0.69 -15.11
C PRO A 109 -2.57 0.39 -14.09
N VAL A 110 -2.75 1.65 -14.49
CA VAL A 110 -2.56 2.81 -13.62
C VAL A 110 -3.85 3.01 -12.79
N PRO A 111 -3.75 3.28 -11.48
CA PRO A 111 -4.93 3.51 -10.67
C PRO A 111 -5.65 4.81 -11.07
N ASN A 112 -6.98 4.80 -10.95
CA ASN A 112 -7.78 6.01 -11.16
C ASN A 112 -7.67 7.01 -10.00
N MET A 113 -7.35 6.53 -8.81
CA MET A 113 -7.16 7.32 -7.59
C MET A 113 -6.25 6.56 -6.63
N VAL A 114 -5.44 7.28 -5.89
CA VAL A 114 -4.66 6.75 -4.76
C VAL A 114 -5.21 7.35 -3.46
N ILE A 115 -5.42 6.52 -2.45
CA ILE A 115 -5.74 6.98 -1.09
C ILE A 115 -4.51 6.74 -0.22
N TYR A 116 -3.91 7.82 0.24
CA TYR A 116 -2.77 7.79 1.14
C TYR A 116 -3.22 8.11 2.56
N ILE A 117 -2.96 7.19 3.49
CA ILE A 117 -3.26 7.38 4.92
C ILE A 117 -1.95 7.53 5.65
N ASP A 118 -1.78 8.63 6.38
CA ASP A 118 -0.65 8.87 7.27
C ASP A 118 -1.11 8.91 8.74
N ALA A 119 -0.22 8.57 9.66
CA ALA A 119 -0.48 8.65 11.10
C ALA A 119 0.85 8.80 11.86
N SER A 120 0.77 9.30 13.09
CA SER A 120 1.92 9.35 14.00
C SER A 120 2.41 7.95 14.38
N ILE A 121 3.67 7.85 14.76
CA ILE A 121 4.30 6.58 15.12
C ILE A 121 3.56 5.90 16.28
N ASP A 122 3.14 6.66 17.28
CA ASP A 122 2.39 6.12 18.44
C ASP A 122 1.07 5.46 18.00
N VAL A 123 0.34 6.08 17.07
CA VAL A 123 -0.90 5.53 16.50
C VAL A 123 -0.60 4.28 15.69
N LEU A 124 0.47 4.27 14.89
CA LEU A 124 0.85 3.11 14.10
C LEU A 124 1.24 1.93 14.99
N LEU A 125 2.09 2.15 16.00
CA LEU A 125 2.52 1.12 16.94
C LEU A 125 1.33 0.54 17.70
N SER A 126 0.43 1.38 18.20
CA SER A 126 -0.80 0.93 18.88
C SER A 126 -1.66 0.04 18.00
N ARG A 127 -1.84 0.41 16.72
CA ARG A 127 -2.63 -0.38 15.75
C ARG A 127 -1.95 -1.67 15.33
N ILE A 128 -0.61 -1.68 15.24
CA ILE A 128 0.19 -2.89 14.99
C ILE A 128 0.04 -3.87 16.16
N ASP A 129 0.15 -3.39 17.37
CA ASP A 129 -0.02 -4.21 18.58
C ASP A 129 -1.43 -4.82 18.67
N MET A 130 -2.46 -4.00 18.45
CA MET A 130 -3.85 -4.48 18.42
C MET A 130 -4.11 -5.54 17.35
N ARG A 131 -3.42 -5.46 16.20
CA ARG A 131 -3.53 -6.45 15.12
C ARG A 131 -2.87 -7.79 15.47
N GLY A 132 -1.84 -7.78 16.31
CA GLY A 132 -1.25 -8.96 16.93
C GLY A 132 -0.52 -9.93 16.00
N ARG A 133 0.02 -9.48 14.85
CA ARG A 133 0.83 -10.32 13.97
C ARG A 133 2.22 -10.54 14.57
N ASP A 134 2.65 -11.80 14.72
CA ASP A 134 3.90 -12.12 15.42
C ASP A 134 5.15 -11.49 14.78
N PHE A 135 5.25 -11.50 13.45
CA PHE A 135 6.39 -10.88 12.75
C PHE A 135 6.43 -9.36 12.89
N GLU A 136 5.30 -8.70 13.12
CA GLU A 136 5.25 -7.25 13.29
C GLU A 136 5.70 -6.78 14.69
N LYS A 137 5.71 -7.66 15.69
CA LYS A 137 6.22 -7.36 17.03
C LYS A 137 7.71 -7.00 17.04
N LYS A 138 8.44 -7.37 15.97
CA LYS A 138 9.86 -7.09 15.79
C LYS A 138 10.13 -5.76 15.09
N ILE A 139 9.10 -5.04 14.63
CA ILE A 139 9.25 -3.75 13.98
C ILE A 139 9.71 -2.71 15.00
N SER A 140 10.91 -2.14 14.77
CA SER A 140 11.39 -1.05 15.62
C SER A 140 10.66 0.26 15.33
N PRO A 141 10.45 1.14 16.33
CA PRO A 141 9.91 2.47 16.11
C PRO A 141 10.71 3.29 15.08
N ASP A 142 12.04 3.23 15.13
CA ASP A 142 12.93 3.95 14.21
C ASP A 142 12.74 3.50 12.76
N TYR A 143 12.62 2.18 12.53
CA TYR A 143 12.32 1.65 11.19
C TYR A 143 10.97 2.16 10.68
N LEU A 144 9.95 2.15 11.53
CA LEU A 144 8.61 2.61 11.18
C LEU A 144 8.57 4.11 10.87
N GLU A 145 9.32 4.92 11.64
CA GLU A 145 9.45 6.37 11.41
C GLU A 145 10.11 6.67 10.06
N GLN A 146 11.24 6.01 9.79
CA GLN A 146 11.94 6.16 8.53
C GLN A 146 11.08 5.71 7.35
N LEU A 147 10.41 4.58 7.46
CA LEU A 147 9.49 4.08 6.43
C LEU A 147 8.33 5.05 6.20
N SER A 148 7.79 5.65 7.24
CA SER A 148 6.72 6.65 7.13
C SER A 148 7.21 7.92 6.41
N ALA A 149 8.44 8.35 6.67
CA ALA A 149 9.08 9.45 5.94
C ALA A 149 9.26 9.11 4.46
N ASP A 150 9.73 7.90 4.13
CA ASP A 150 9.88 7.45 2.74
C ASP A 150 8.54 7.44 1.99
N TYR A 151 7.47 7.01 2.65
CA TYR A 151 6.13 7.05 2.06
C TYR A 151 5.70 8.49 1.74
N ARG A 152 5.90 9.44 2.67
CA ARG A 152 5.57 10.86 2.42
C ARG A 152 6.33 11.40 1.22
N MET A 153 7.65 11.23 1.20
CA MET A 153 8.49 11.67 0.08
C MET A 153 8.06 11.04 -1.25
N PHE A 154 7.77 9.74 -1.24
CA PHE A 154 7.34 9.04 -2.45
C PHE A 154 6.00 9.57 -2.97
N ILE A 155 5.04 9.80 -2.07
CA ILE A 155 3.71 10.31 -2.45
C ILE A 155 3.80 11.76 -2.97
N ASP A 156 4.66 12.60 -2.38
CA ASP A 156 4.90 13.96 -2.87
C ASP A 156 5.48 13.95 -4.30
N ASP A 157 6.45 13.08 -4.56
CA ASP A 157 7.03 12.89 -5.90
C ASP A 157 6.02 12.28 -6.89
N PHE A 158 5.21 11.32 -6.44
CA PHE A 158 4.16 10.70 -7.26
C PHE A 158 3.11 11.71 -7.72
N GLU A 159 2.62 12.58 -6.84
CA GLU A 159 1.65 13.62 -7.19
C GLU A 159 2.21 14.61 -8.24
N GLN A 160 3.51 14.93 -8.15
CA GLN A 160 4.16 15.81 -9.13
C GLN A 160 4.32 15.13 -10.50
N LYS A 161 4.67 13.84 -10.52
CA LYS A 161 4.91 13.08 -11.76
C LYS A 161 3.63 12.58 -12.42
N HIS A 162 2.57 12.39 -11.64
CA HIS A 162 1.29 11.84 -12.07
C HIS A 162 0.10 12.74 -11.70
N PRO A 163 0.07 13.99 -12.18
CA PRO A 163 -1.01 14.93 -11.86
C PRO A 163 -2.39 14.46 -12.35
N GLU A 164 -2.41 13.52 -13.30
CA GLU A 164 -3.63 12.86 -13.77
C GLU A 164 -4.23 11.87 -12.77
N VAL A 165 -3.47 11.41 -11.77
CA VAL A 165 -3.94 10.48 -10.73
C VAL A 165 -4.15 11.23 -9.41
N PRO A 166 -5.40 11.53 -9.02
CA PRO A 166 -5.64 12.23 -7.76
C PRO A 166 -5.20 11.39 -6.56
N VAL A 167 -4.55 12.04 -5.60
CA VAL A 167 -4.17 11.44 -4.32
C VAL A 167 -5.04 12.04 -3.22
N LEU A 168 -5.88 11.21 -2.60
CA LEU A 168 -6.66 11.58 -1.43
C LEU A 168 -5.84 11.32 -0.16
N ARG A 169 -5.41 12.38 0.52
CA ARG A 169 -4.65 12.29 1.77
C ARG A 169 -5.59 12.28 2.98
N ILE A 170 -5.38 11.32 3.88
CA ILE A 170 -6.17 11.12 5.09
C ILE A 170 -5.23 11.10 6.30
N SER A 171 -5.55 11.92 7.31
CA SER A 171 -4.87 11.90 8.61
C SER A 171 -5.48 10.81 9.50
N GLY A 172 -4.75 9.73 9.73
CA GLY A 172 -5.15 8.67 10.64
C GLY A 172 -5.04 9.04 12.12
N ASN A 173 -4.50 10.23 12.46
CA ASN A 173 -4.51 10.77 13.80
C ASN A 173 -5.88 11.42 14.15
N GLU A 174 -6.53 12.01 13.15
CA GLU A 174 -7.78 12.75 13.32
C GLU A 174 -9.01 11.90 13.07
N ILE A 175 -8.83 10.80 12.32
CA ILE A 175 -9.93 9.98 11.81
C ILE A 175 -9.71 8.52 12.20
N ASP A 176 -10.62 7.97 13.00
CA ASP A 176 -10.66 6.53 13.31
C ASP A 176 -11.83 5.85 12.59
N PHE A 177 -11.65 5.66 11.29
CA PHE A 177 -12.65 5.03 10.42
C PHE A 177 -12.88 3.53 10.69
N VAL A 178 -12.08 2.91 11.56
CA VAL A 178 -12.25 1.50 11.93
C VAL A 178 -13.26 1.36 13.06
N GLN A 179 -13.21 2.25 14.06
CA GLN A 179 -14.09 2.21 15.23
C GLN A 179 -15.25 3.21 15.15
N ASN A 180 -15.11 4.27 14.34
CA ASN A 180 -16.09 5.35 14.23
C ASN A 180 -16.72 5.40 12.83
N GLY A 181 -17.97 5.00 12.73
CA GLY A 181 -18.72 5.03 11.46
C GLY A 181 -18.91 6.42 10.86
N LYS A 182 -18.90 7.49 11.67
CA LYS A 182 -18.98 8.88 11.16
C LYS A 182 -17.70 9.27 10.44
N ASP A 183 -16.53 8.86 10.97
CA ASP A 183 -15.25 9.10 10.35
C ASP A 183 -15.13 8.36 9.02
N LEU A 184 -15.62 7.12 8.97
CA LEU A 184 -15.69 6.37 7.72
C LEU A 184 -16.56 7.10 6.69
N GLN A 185 -17.72 7.62 7.10
CA GLN A 185 -18.62 8.35 6.20
C GLN A 185 -17.95 9.59 5.60
N ILE A 186 -17.19 10.35 6.37
CA ILE A 186 -16.40 11.51 5.89
C ILE A 186 -15.42 11.09 4.79
N ILE A 187 -14.73 9.95 4.97
CA ILE A 187 -13.80 9.44 3.95
C ILE A 187 -14.56 9.03 2.68
N LEU A 188 -15.66 8.32 2.83
CA LEU A 188 -16.45 7.87 1.69
C LEU A 188 -17.03 9.03 0.89
N GLU A 189 -17.44 10.13 1.53
CA GLU A 189 -17.86 11.35 0.86
C GLU A 189 -16.73 12.03 0.07
N LYS A 190 -15.50 12.02 0.60
CA LYS A 190 -14.31 12.50 -0.13
C LYS A 190 -13.99 11.62 -1.34
N VAL A 191 -14.16 10.31 -1.20
CA VAL A 191 -13.99 9.34 -2.31
C VAL A 191 -15.03 9.63 -3.40
N ASP A 192 -16.32 9.78 -3.03
CA ASP A 192 -17.40 10.13 -3.96
C ASP A 192 -17.08 11.42 -4.72
N ALA A 193 -16.72 12.48 -4.00
CA ALA A 193 -16.39 13.77 -4.60
C ALA A 193 -15.21 13.67 -5.60
N THR A 194 -14.24 12.78 -5.34
CA THR A 194 -13.07 12.59 -6.21
C THR A 194 -13.43 11.77 -7.46
N LEU A 195 -14.24 10.74 -7.31
CA LEU A 195 -14.70 9.90 -8.43
C LEU A 195 -15.62 10.69 -9.36
N HIS A 196 -16.54 11.48 -8.84
CA HIS A 196 -17.50 12.26 -9.64
C HIS A 196 -16.84 13.40 -10.43
N LYS A 197 -15.73 13.98 -9.97
CA LYS A 197 -14.99 15.01 -10.71
C LYS A 197 -14.38 14.50 -12.02
N ARG A 198 -14.30 13.19 -12.23
CA ARG A 198 -13.76 12.55 -13.45
C ARG A 198 -14.83 12.10 -14.46
N SER A 199 -16.10 12.21 -14.10
CA SER A 199 -17.21 11.81 -14.97
C SER A 199 -17.65 12.91 -15.95
N TYR A 200 -16.83 13.99 -16.13
CA TYR A 200 -17.07 15.08 -17.07
C TYR A 200 -15.89 15.33 -17.97
#